data_9dc383b31a9abe45ad78f072144fb7bd
#
_entry.id   9dc383b31a9abe45ad78f072144fb7bd
#
_cell.length_a   1.000
_cell.length_b   1.000
_cell.length_c   1.000
_cell.angle_alpha   90.00
_cell.angle_beta   90.00
_cell.angle_gamma   90.00
#
_symmetry.space_group_name_H-M   'P 1'
#
loop_
_entity.id
_entity.type
_entity.pdbx_description
1 polymer ?
#
loop_
_entity_poly.entity_id
_entity_poly.type
_entity_poly.pdbx_seq_one_letter_code
_entity_poly.pdbx_strand_id
1 'polypeptide(L)'
;MKRKLNILICVLFVGLLSGFCIAFWVLPDRAVSENENRTLRQLPTPTLSGCLNGSFTAAFTDYCSDQFPLRDECIRLAATLDLALGRGESGGVLYGRNGQQVRRLFNAYRSRTERAENTDYYDEAHVAASLTALSALRERLEAQGIPLTVLLAPRTVDVATAAGYPSVLSDRLHEQVETGLATVPHIDMTPDFRARFAAGEYVMYRTDHHW
;
A
#
# COMPACT_ATOMS: atom_id res chain seq x y z
N MET A 1 -18.84 -23.39 -38.39
CA MET A 1 -18.96 -23.08 -36.95
C MET A 1 -17.92 -22.09 -36.45
N LYS A 2 -16.62 -22.32 -36.63
CA LYS A 2 -15.53 -21.44 -36.13
C LYS A 2 -15.63 -19.97 -36.59
N ARG A 3 -15.96 -19.70 -37.88
CA ARG A 3 -16.06 -18.32 -38.39
C ARG A 3 -17.19 -17.50 -37.70
N LYS A 4 -18.35 -18.12 -37.46
CA LYS A 4 -19.46 -17.45 -36.76
C LYS A 4 -19.11 -17.15 -35.28
N LEU A 5 -18.44 -18.09 -34.62
CA LEU A 5 -17.96 -17.90 -33.26
C LEU A 5 -16.93 -16.76 -33.17
N ASN A 6 -15.97 -16.71 -34.09
CA ASN A 6 -14.98 -15.63 -34.14
C ASN A 6 -15.62 -14.26 -34.34
N ILE A 7 -16.60 -14.18 -35.26
CA ILE A 7 -17.37 -12.94 -35.50
C ILE A 7 -18.10 -12.53 -34.22
N LEU A 8 -18.78 -13.46 -33.57
CA LEU A 8 -19.47 -13.19 -32.30
C LEU A 8 -18.52 -12.66 -31.23
N ILE A 9 -17.36 -13.29 -31.06
CA ILE A 9 -16.33 -12.84 -30.10
C ILE A 9 -15.87 -11.43 -30.45
N CYS A 10 -15.56 -11.14 -31.70
CA CYS A 10 -15.18 -9.80 -32.15
C CYS A 10 -16.26 -8.76 -31.87
N VAL A 11 -17.51 -9.08 -32.18
CA VAL A 11 -18.63 -8.15 -31.93
C VAL A 11 -18.83 -7.89 -30.45
N LEU A 12 -18.77 -8.92 -29.61
CA LEU A 12 -18.87 -8.78 -28.16
C LEU A 12 -17.70 -7.95 -27.59
N PHE A 13 -16.49 -8.21 -28.08
CA PHE A 13 -15.29 -7.48 -27.63
C PHE A 13 -15.36 -6.00 -28.01
N VAL A 14 -15.66 -5.69 -29.29
CA VAL A 14 -15.81 -4.31 -29.75
C VAL A 14 -16.97 -3.62 -29.04
N GLY A 15 -18.10 -4.32 -28.86
CA GLY A 15 -19.25 -3.80 -28.12
C GLY A 15 -18.92 -3.45 -26.67
N LEU A 16 -18.18 -4.32 -25.99
CA LEU A 16 -17.72 -4.09 -24.63
C LEU A 16 -16.80 -2.84 -24.54
N LEU A 17 -15.78 -2.77 -25.41
CA LEU A 17 -14.87 -1.62 -25.43
C LEU A 17 -15.60 -0.31 -25.75
N SER A 18 -16.51 -0.33 -26.75
CA SER A 18 -17.32 0.83 -27.09
C SER A 18 -18.24 1.25 -25.94
N GLY A 19 -18.81 0.28 -25.23
CA GLY A 19 -19.65 0.53 -24.06
C GLY A 19 -18.88 1.24 -22.93
N PHE A 20 -17.70 0.79 -22.61
CA PHE A 20 -16.82 1.46 -21.64
C PHE A 20 -16.40 2.86 -22.10
N CYS A 21 -16.06 3.02 -23.37
CA CYS A 21 -15.70 4.31 -23.94
C CYS A 21 -16.85 5.32 -23.86
N ILE A 22 -18.07 4.89 -24.19
CA ILE A 22 -19.26 5.74 -24.10
C ILE A 22 -19.55 6.07 -22.63
N ALA A 23 -19.53 5.09 -21.76
CA ALA A 23 -19.78 5.28 -20.33
C ALA A 23 -18.78 6.27 -19.72
N PHE A 24 -17.52 6.22 -20.11
CA PHE A 24 -16.47 7.15 -19.64
C PHE A 24 -16.82 8.61 -19.94
N TRP A 25 -17.43 8.90 -21.09
CA TRP A 25 -17.76 10.28 -21.47
C TRP A 25 -19.17 10.73 -21.04
N VAL A 26 -20.03 9.80 -20.68
CA VAL A 26 -21.43 10.09 -20.32
C VAL A 26 -21.63 10.14 -18.80
N LEU A 27 -20.90 9.32 -18.06
CA LEU A 27 -20.99 9.31 -16.59
C LEU A 27 -20.28 10.54 -16.00
N PRO A 28 -20.83 11.10 -14.91
CA PRO A 28 -20.19 12.21 -14.22
C PRO A 28 -18.88 11.77 -13.54
N ASP A 29 -17.90 12.66 -13.54
CA ASP A 29 -16.65 12.46 -12.82
C ASP A 29 -16.91 12.35 -11.30
N ARG A 30 -16.19 11.44 -10.66
CA ARG A 30 -16.21 11.27 -9.21
C ARG A 30 -15.10 12.11 -8.58
N ALA A 31 -15.39 12.79 -7.49
CA ALA A 31 -14.40 13.61 -6.78
C ALA A 31 -13.52 12.77 -5.84
N VAL A 32 -14.08 11.72 -5.25
CA VAL A 32 -13.44 10.91 -4.20
C VAL A 32 -13.69 9.43 -4.48
N SER A 33 -12.72 8.59 -4.19
CA SER A 33 -12.90 7.14 -4.03
C SER A 33 -13.11 6.83 -2.56
N GLU A 34 -14.29 6.34 -2.19
CA GLU A 34 -14.58 5.89 -0.83
C GLU A 34 -13.78 4.63 -0.47
N ASN A 35 -13.55 3.75 -1.46
CA ASN A 35 -12.79 2.51 -1.26
C ASN A 35 -11.29 2.75 -1.01
N GLU A 36 -10.72 3.78 -1.65
CA GLU A 36 -9.29 4.13 -1.51
C GLU A 36 -9.06 5.30 -0.55
N ASN A 37 -10.14 5.90 -0.04
CA ASN A 37 -10.12 7.08 0.83
C ASN A 37 -9.20 8.19 0.32
N ARG A 38 -9.30 8.50 -0.98
CA ARG A 38 -8.52 9.54 -1.65
C ARG A 38 -9.33 10.33 -2.66
N THR A 39 -8.85 11.53 -2.95
CA THR A 39 -9.37 12.34 -4.07
C THR A 39 -8.94 11.72 -5.41
N LEU A 40 -9.87 11.71 -6.37
CA LEU A 40 -9.63 11.24 -7.73
C LEU A 40 -9.18 12.38 -8.63
N ARG A 41 -8.34 12.04 -9.60
CA ARG A 41 -7.90 13.00 -10.62
C ARG A 41 -9.09 13.49 -11.43
N GLN A 42 -9.12 14.80 -11.63
CA GLN A 42 -10.11 15.46 -12.47
C GLN A 42 -9.51 15.75 -13.85
N LEU A 43 -10.36 16.02 -14.84
CA LEU A 43 -9.93 16.31 -16.21
C LEU A 43 -8.88 17.46 -16.22
N PRO A 44 -7.66 17.20 -16.67
CA PRO A 44 -6.63 18.23 -16.70
C PRO A 44 -6.89 19.26 -17.80
N THR A 45 -6.58 20.53 -17.51
CA THR A 45 -6.64 21.57 -18.52
C THR A 45 -5.44 21.46 -19.47
N PRO A 46 -5.67 21.35 -20.79
CA PRO A 46 -4.58 21.29 -21.75
C PRO A 46 -3.87 22.63 -21.85
N THR A 47 -2.53 22.60 -21.75
CA THR A 47 -1.67 23.77 -22.01
C THR A 47 -0.64 23.41 -23.08
N LEU A 48 -0.21 24.39 -23.87
CA LEU A 48 0.79 24.14 -24.89
C LEU A 48 2.09 23.57 -24.31
N SER A 49 2.55 24.14 -23.20
CA SER A 49 3.72 23.63 -22.47
C SER A 49 3.53 22.20 -21.98
N GLY A 50 2.36 21.91 -21.38
CA GLY A 50 2.03 20.58 -20.86
C GLY A 50 1.96 19.52 -21.96
N CYS A 51 1.45 19.88 -23.16
CA CYS A 51 1.42 18.98 -24.31
C CYS A 51 2.84 18.71 -24.85
N LEU A 52 3.70 19.73 -24.89
CA LEU A 52 5.06 19.59 -25.41
C LEU A 52 5.98 18.81 -24.47
N ASN A 53 5.85 18.99 -23.17
CA ASN A 53 6.70 18.31 -22.17
C ASN A 53 6.13 16.99 -21.66
N GLY A 54 4.95 16.58 -22.13
CA GLY A 54 4.30 15.32 -21.76
C GLY A 54 3.54 15.34 -20.43
N SER A 55 3.55 16.43 -19.67
CA SER A 55 2.85 16.49 -18.37
C SER A 55 1.34 16.42 -18.51
N PHE A 56 0.77 16.98 -19.60
CA PHE A 56 -0.65 16.83 -19.89
C PHE A 56 -1.01 15.36 -20.16
N THR A 57 -0.20 14.66 -20.95
CA THR A 57 -0.45 13.23 -21.27
C THR A 57 -0.40 12.38 -20.00
N ALA A 58 0.56 12.61 -19.12
CA ALA A 58 0.64 11.90 -17.83
C ALA A 58 -0.60 12.18 -16.97
N ALA A 59 -0.96 13.46 -16.78
CA ALA A 59 -2.14 13.83 -16.00
C ALA A 59 -3.45 13.30 -16.60
N PHE A 60 -3.56 13.26 -17.92
CA PHE A 60 -4.73 12.69 -18.61
C PHE A 60 -4.80 11.17 -18.46
N THR A 61 -3.66 10.48 -18.46
CA THR A 61 -3.61 9.04 -18.19
C THR A 61 -4.07 8.72 -16.76
N ASP A 62 -3.62 9.52 -15.79
CA ASP A 62 -4.05 9.38 -14.40
C ASP A 62 -5.57 9.64 -14.26
N TYR A 63 -6.08 10.68 -14.93
CA TYR A 63 -7.52 10.97 -14.99
C TYR A 63 -8.31 9.79 -15.59
N CYS A 64 -7.88 9.25 -16.72
CA CYS A 64 -8.54 8.10 -17.34
C CYS A 64 -8.55 6.88 -16.41
N SER A 65 -7.47 6.64 -15.69
CA SER A 65 -7.39 5.55 -14.72
C SER A 65 -8.33 5.74 -13.54
N ASP A 66 -8.42 6.97 -13.02
CA ASP A 66 -9.24 7.28 -11.86
C ASP A 66 -10.74 7.32 -12.17
N GLN A 67 -11.10 7.82 -13.35
CA GLN A 67 -12.49 7.96 -13.80
C GLN A 67 -12.99 6.76 -14.62
N PHE A 68 -12.20 5.67 -14.70
CA PHE A 68 -12.62 4.49 -15.45
C PHE A 68 -13.98 3.97 -14.94
N PRO A 69 -14.96 3.78 -15.83
CA PRO A 69 -16.29 3.30 -15.46
C PRO A 69 -16.21 1.95 -14.73
N LEU A 70 -16.95 1.80 -13.63
CA LEU A 70 -16.97 0.59 -12.83
C LEU A 70 -15.58 0.15 -12.32
N ARG A 71 -14.65 1.11 -12.15
CA ARG A 71 -13.28 0.83 -11.71
C ARG A 71 -13.25 -0.02 -10.42
N ASP A 72 -14.03 0.38 -9.42
CA ASP A 72 -14.05 -0.29 -8.12
C ASP A 72 -14.61 -1.71 -8.21
N GLU A 73 -15.61 -1.92 -9.08
CA GLU A 73 -16.19 -3.22 -9.37
C GLU A 73 -15.19 -4.13 -10.11
N CYS A 74 -14.45 -3.57 -11.07
CA CYS A 74 -13.41 -4.30 -11.79
C CYS A 74 -12.27 -4.72 -10.88
N ILE A 75 -11.83 -3.85 -9.97
CA ILE A 75 -10.80 -4.16 -8.95
C ILE A 75 -11.31 -5.27 -8.03
N ARG A 76 -12.55 -5.17 -7.55
CA ARG A 76 -13.16 -6.17 -6.67
C ARG A 76 -13.30 -7.52 -7.37
N LEU A 77 -13.73 -7.52 -8.63
CA LEU A 77 -13.83 -8.73 -9.44
C LEU A 77 -12.45 -9.38 -9.64
N ALA A 78 -11.43 -8.58 -9.98
CA ALA A 78 -10.06 -9.08 -10.15
C ALA A 78 -9.53 -9.71 -8.85
N ALA A 79 -9.69 -9.04 -7.71
CA ALA A 79 -9.29 -9.58 -6.41
C ALA A 79 -10.04 -10.87 -6.05
N THR A 80 -11.34 -10.94 -6.36
CA THR A 80 -12.16 -12.15 -6.12
C THR A 80 -11.68 -13.31 -6.98
N LEU A 81 -11.36 -13.05 -8.25
CA LEU A 81 -10.82 -14.06 -9.16
C LEU A 81 -9.43 -14.54 -8.71
N ASP A 82 -8.57 -13.62 -8.28
CA ASP A 82 -7.24 -13.98 -7.75
C ASP A 82 -7.35 -14.91 -6.54
N LEU A 83 -8.26 -14.60 -5.60
CA LEU A 83 -8.55 -15.47 -4.46
C LEU A 83 -9.11 -16.82 -4.89
N ALA A 84 -10.06 -16.85 -5.82
CA ALA A 84 -10.67 -18.08 -6.33
C ALA A 84 -9.66 -18.99 -7.06
N LEU A 85 -8.65 -18.37 -7.69
CA LEU A 85 -7.53 -19.06 -8.33
C LEU A 85 -6.41 -19.46 -7.36
N GLY A 86 -6.59 -19.23 -6.05
CA GLY A 86 -5.61 -19.56 -5.02
C GLY A 86 -4.36 -18.70 -5.05
N ARG A 87 -4.43 -17.51 -5.65
CA ARG A 87 -3.32 -16.55 -5.58
C ARG A 87 -3.19 -16.02 -4.15
N GLY A 88 -1.97 -15.99 -3.65
CA GLY A 88 -1.66 -15.46 -2.32
C GLY A 88 -1.55 -13.94 -2.26
N GLU A 89 -1.74 -13.26 -3.40
CA GLU A 89 -1.57 -11.81 -3.53
C GLU A 89 -2.43 -11.25 -4.66
N SER A 90 -2.98 -10.04 -4.44
CA SER A 90 -3.59 -9.22 -5.49
C SER A 90 -3.35 -7.73 -5.20
N GLY A 91 -2.95 -6.97 -6.22
CA GLY A 91 -2.76 -5.52 -6.12
C GLY A 91 -1.76 -5.07 -5.03
N GLY A 92 -0.78 -5.89 -4.68
CA GLY A 92 0.17 -5.58 -3.60
C GLY A 92 -0.36 -5.86 -2.19
N VAL A 93 -1.49 -6.57 -2.09
CA VAL A 93 -2.04 -7.06 -0.83
C VAL A 93 -1.81 -8.56 -0.73
N LEU A 94 -1.08 -8.99 0.29
CA LEU A 94 -0.86 -10.40 0.62
C LEU A 94 -2.07 -10.92 1.42
N TYR A 95 -2.55 -12.08 1.03
CA TYR A 95 -3.61 -12.80 1.74
C TYR A 95 -2.99 -13.84 2.67
N GLY A 96 -3.14 -13.63 3.97
CA GLY A 96 -2.70 -14.56 4.98
C GLY A 96 -3.79 -15.50 5.43
N ARG A 97 -3.41 -16.37 6.35
CA ARG A 97 -4.36 -17.28 7.02
C ARG A 97 -5.42 -16.48 7.79
N ASN A 98 -6.61 -17.08 7.95
CA ASN A 98 -7.72 -16.48 8.71
C ASN A 98 -8.26 -15.15 8.14
N GLY A 99 -8.06 -14.90 6.84
CA GLY A 99 -8.53 -13.68 6.17
C GLY A 99 -7.74 -12.43 6.52
N GLN A 100 -6.58 -12.58 7.16
CA GLN A 100 -5.68 -11.46 7.42
C GLN A 100 -5.11 -10.95 6.09
N GLN A 101 -5.21 -9.65 5.86
CA GLN A 101 -4.64 -8.97 4.71
C GLN A 101 -3.50 -8.06 5.16
N VAL A 102 -2.39 -8.10 4.43
CA VAL A 102 -1.23 -7.26 4.72
C VAL A 102 -0.77 -6.62 3.43
N ARG A 103 -0.60 -5.31 3.45
CA ARG A 103 0.06 -4.62 2.35
C ARG A 103 1.47 -5.18 2.21
N ARG A 104 1.82 -5.63 1.01
CA ARG A 104 3.17 -6.08 0.72
C ARG A 104 4.12 -4.93 1.01
N LEU A 105 4.96 -5.13 2.01
CA LEU A 105 6.08 -4.25 2.24
C LEU A 105 7.12 -4.58 1.19
N PHE A 106 7.07 -3.83 0.11
CA PHE A 106 7.97 -4.08 -0.99
C PHE A 106 9.42 -3.99 -0.53
N ASN A 107 10.17 -5.02 -0.90
CA ASN A 107 11.57 -4.94 -1.24
C ASN A 107 12.55 -4.79 -0.11
N ALA A 108 12.17 -5.08 1.03
CA ALA A 108 13.11 -5.29 2.10
C ALA A 108 14.18 -6.32 1.75
N TYR A 109 13.89 -7.19 0.78
CA TYR A 109 14.72 -8.31 0.35
C TYR A 109 15.14 -8.24 -1.11
N ARG A 110 14.74 -7.22 -1.84
CA ARG A 110 15.13 -7.09 -3.21
C ARG A 110 16.54 -6.54 -3.33
N SER A 111 17.21 -6.89 -4.43
CA SER A 111 18.56 -6.45 -4.73
C SER A 111 18.68 -4.92 -4.71
N ARG A 112 19.90 -4.41 -4.62
CA ARG A 112 20.18 -2.96 -4.61
C ARG A 112 19.60 -2.23 -5.82
N THR A 113 19.46 -2.92 -6.96
CA THR A 113 18.87 -2.40 -8.21
C THR A 113 17.34 -2.25 -8.08
N GLU A 114 16.69 -3.18 -7.40
CA GLU A 114 15.24 -3.14 -7.17
C GLU A 114 14.85 -2.16 -6.08
N ARG A 115 15.77 -1.73 -5.22
CA ARG A 115 15.57 -0.66 -4.23
C ARG A 115 15.42 0.71 -4.88
N ALA A 116 16.08 0.97 -5.99
CA ALA A 116 16.10 2.29 -6.62
C ALA A 116 14.72 2.71 -7.17
N GLU A 117 13.83 1.76 -7.41
CA GLU A 117 12.51 2.00 -8.00
C GLU A 117 11.41 2.22 -6.97
N ASN A 118 11.71 2.10 -5.68
CA ASN A 118 10.69 2.11 -4.67
C ASN A 118 11.18 2.80 -3.40
N THR A 119 10.73 4.01 -3.17
CA THR A 119 11.21 4.92 -2.13
C THR A 119 10.62 4.68 -0.73
N ASP A 120 9.68 3.78 -0.57
CA ASP A 120 9.01 3.50 0.72
C ASP A 120 9.81 2.52 1.60
N TYR A 121 11.13 2.59 1.54
CA TYR A 121 11.99 1.56 2.12
C TYR A 121 12.66 1.90 3.40
N TYR A 122 12.76 0.79 4.18
CA TYR A 122 13.77 0.61 5.18
C TYR A 122 15.16 0.78 4.56
N ASP A 123 15.74 1.91 4.79
CA ASP A 123 17.14 2.24 4.56
C ASP A 123 17.81 2.33 5.94
N GLU A 124 18.77 1.42 6.20
CA GLU A 124 19.49 1.40 7.46
C GLU A 124 20.13 2.75 7.81
N ALA A 125 20.67 3.43 6.81
CA ALA A 125 21.27 4.75 6.98
C ALA A 125 20.23 5.81 7.36
N HIS A 126 19.06 5.75 6.72
CA HIS A 126 17.96 6.66 7.03
C HIS A 126 17.40 6.43 8.43
N VAL A 127 17.26 5.17 8.85
CA VAL A 127 16.82 4.82 10.20
C VAL A 127 17.87 5.28 11.22
N ALA A 128 19.17 5.05 11.00
CA ALA A 128 20.22 5.51 11.85
C ALA A 128 20.24 7.05 11.99
N ALA A 129 20.05 7.77 10.89
CA ALA A 129 19.95 9.23 10.93
C ALA A 129 18.72 9.70 11.72
N SER A 130 17.58 9.03 11.57
CA SER A 130 16.36 9.33 12.32
C SER A 130 16.52 9.09 13.82
N LEU A 131 17.16 8.00 14.22
CA LEU A 131 17.48 7.70 15.61
C LEU A 131 18.45 8.71 16.21
N THR A 132 19.44 9.15 15.45
CA THR A 132 20.37 10.21 15.87
C THR A 132 19.63 11.53 16.09
N ALA A 133 18.75 11.91 15.16
CA ALA A 133 17.93 13.12 15.29
C ALA A 133 16.99 13.06 16.51
N LEU A 134 16.43 11.88 16.80
CA LEU A 134 15.57 11.65 17.96
C LEU A 134 16.34 11.78 19.28
N SER A 135 17.56 11.25 19.35
CA SER A 135 18.44 11.40 20.50
C SER A 135 18.80 12.87 20.75
N ALA A 136 19.15 13.61 19.70
CA ALA A 136 19.40 15.03 19.79
C ALA A 136 18.16 15.84 20.22
N LEU A 137 16.98 15.46 19.75
CA LEU A 137 15.71 16.06 20.20
C LEU A 137 15.49 15.80 21.70
N ARG A 138 15.72 14.58 22.15
CA ARG A 138 15.62 14.22 23.57
C ARG A 138 16.52 15.11 24.43
N GLU A 139 17.80 15.23 24.10
CA GLU A 139 18.75 16.06 24.83
C GLU A 139 18.30 17.53 24.95
N ARG A 140 17.77 18.06 23.84
CA ARG A 140 17.25 19.45 23.83
C ARG A 140 16.01 19.62 24.69
N LEU A 141 15.13 18.64 24.75
CA LEU A 141 13.91 18.65 25.57
C LEU A 141 14.28 18.49 27.06
N GLU A 142 15.20 17.57 27.39
CA GLU A 142 15.70 17.36 28.75
C GLU A 142 16.35 18.62 29.31
N ALA A 143 17.12 19.34 28.50
CA ALA A 143 17.70 20.63 28.92
C ALA A 143 16.62 21.69 29.26
N GLN A 144 15.40 21.51 28.82
CA GLN A 144 14.24 22.35 29.15
C GLN A 144 13.32 21.74 30.20
N GLY A 145 13.72 20.60 30.83
CA GLY A 145 12.91 19.88 31.79
C GLY A 145 11.69 19.16 31.20
N ILE A 146 11.66 18.92 29.88
CA ILE A 146 10.57 18.24 29.18
C ILE A 146 10.95 16.78 28.96
N PRO A 147 10.23 15.80 29.53
CA PRO A 147 10.51 14.39 29.29
C PRO A 147 10.01 13.98 27.90
N LEU A 148 10.80 13.13 27.20
CA LEU A 148 10.43 12.49 25.96
C LEU A 148 10.27 10.99 26.18
N THR A 149 9.16 10.42 25.77
CA THR A 149 8.97 8.97 25.69
C THR A 149 8.53 8.60 24.26
N VAL A 150 9.13 7.59 23.69
CA VAL A 150 8.82 7.09 22.34
C VAL A 150 7.89 5.89 22.45
N LEU A 151 6.84 5.87 21.65
CA LEU A 151 5.96 4.71 21.53
C LEU A 151 6.21 4.04 20.18
N LEU A 152 6.65 2.77 20.21
CA LEU A 152 6.78 1.94 19.03
C LEU A 152 5.45 1.21 18.77
N ALA A 153 4.73 1.70 17.76
CA ALA A 153 3.47 1.10 17.32
C ALA A 153 3.75 0.01 16.28
N PRO A 154 3.36 -1.26 16.50
CA PRO A 154 3.64 -2.33 15.57
C PRO A 154 2.76 -2.21 14.31
N ARG A 155 3.31 -2.63 13.16
CA ARG A 155 2.54 -2.81 11.93
C ARG A 155 1.90 -4.20 11.92
N THR A 156 0.88 -4.41 11.11
CA THR A 156 0.24 -5.73 10.97
C THR A 156 1.25 -6.83 10.63
N VAL A 157 2.22 -6.55 9.76
CA VAL A 157 3.25 -7.51 9.38
C VAL A 157 4.20 -7.86 10.54
N ASP A 158 4.40 -6.95 11.48
CA ASP A 158 5.25 -7.17 12.66
C ASP A 158 4.55 -8.07 13.68
N VAL A 159 3.23 -8.02 13.72
CA VAL A 159 2.39 -8.78 14.67
C VAL A 159 1.92 -10.11 14.08
N ALA A 160 1.41 -10.10 12.85
CA ALA A 160 0.78 -11.25 12.21
C ALA A 160 1.77 -12.24 11.59
N THR A 161 2.95 -12.41 12.18
CA THR A 161 4.01 -13.31 11.68
C THR A 161 3.52 -14.76 11.56
N ALA A 162 2.66 -15.23 12.47
CA ALA A 162 2.05 -16.56 12.45
C ALA A 162 1.06 -16.75 11.28
N ALA A 163 0.64 -15.70 10.61
CA ALA A 163 -0.27 -15.78 9.46
C ALA A 163 0.42 -16.21 8.16
N GLY A 164 1.72 -16.49 8.18
CA GLY A 164 2.48 -17.00 7.03
C GLY A 164 3.13 -15.94 6.17
N TYR A 165 3.28 -14.71 6.68
CA TYR A 165 4.00 -13.65 5.98
C TYR A 165 5.51 -13.75 6.24
N PRO A 166 6.33 -13.42 5.24
CA PRO A 166 7.77 -13.30 5.47
C PRO A 166 8.06 -12.09 6.38
N SER A 167 8.45 -12.36 7.63
CA SER A 167 8.67 -11.33 8.67
C SER A 167 10.12 -10.88 8.83
N VAL A 168 11.04 -11.46 8.08
CA VAL A 168 12.50 -11.34 8.32
C VAL A 168 13.01 -9.90 8.33
N LEU A 169 12.35 -8.99 7.60
CA LEU A 169 12.75 -7.59 7.62
C LEU A 169 12.30 -6.87 8.88
N SER A 170 11.14 -7.23 9.33
CA SER A 170 10.56 -6.69 10.54
C SER A 170 11.51 -6.86 11.73
N ASP A 171 12.09 -8.05 11.89
CA ASP A 171 12.97 -8.36 13.00
C ASP A 171 14.27 -7.56 12.95
N ARG A 172 14.87 -7.40 11.77
CA ARG A 172 16.09 -6.59 11.60
C ARG A 172 15.86 -5.10 11.84
N LEU A 173 14.76 -4.55 11.31
CA LEU A 173 14.38 -3.18 11.59
C LEU A 173 14.12 -2.98 13.08
N HIS A 174 13.41 -3.91 13.69
CA HIS A 174 13.08 -3.88 15.09
C HIS A 174 14.37 -3.87 15.95
N GLU A 175 15.30 -4.79 15.69
CA GLU A 175 16.60 -4.85 16.36
C GLU A 175 17.40 -3.55 16.23
N GLN A 176 17.42 -2.95 15.05
CA GLN A 176 18.11 -1.67 14.82
C GLN A 176 17.44 -0.54 15.61
N VAL A 177 16.12 -0.48 15.63
CA VAL A 177 15.37 0.55 16.38
C VAL A 177 15.57 0.37 17.87
N GLU A 178 15.44 -0.83 18.40
CA GLU A 178 15.68 -1.14 19.82
C GLU A 178 17.09 -0.75 20.26
N THR A 179 18.10 -1.13 19.46
CA THR A 179 19.49 -0.77 19.72
C THR A 179 19.69 0.75 19.72
N GLY A 180 19.09 1.46 18.77
CA GLY A 180 19.19 2.90 18.66
C GLY A 180 18.41 3.67 19.73
N LEU A 181 17.38 3.07 20.32
CA LEU A 181 16.59 3.64 21.41
C LEU A 181 17.09 3.22 22.82
N ALA A 182 18.18 2.46 22.92
CA ALA A 182 18.64 1.92 24.20
C ALA A 182 18.82 2.99 25.32
N THR A 183 19.10 4.24 24.94
CA THR A 183 19.22 5.36 25.87
C THR A 183 18.00 6.27 25.94
N VAL A 184 17.01 6.07 25.06
CA VAL A 184 15.78 6.88 24.99
C VAL A 184 14.64 6.12 25.67
N PRO A 185 13.93 6.73 26.64
CA PRO A 185 12.75 6.10 27.21
C PRO A 185 11.74 5.74 26.11
N HIS A 186 11.40 4.46 26.00
CA HIS A 186 10.46 4.01 24.99
C HIS A 186 9.60 2.84 25.48
N ILE A 187 8.49 2.64 24.80
CA ILE A 187 7.55 1.54 25.01
C ILE A 187 7.43 0.82 23.68
N ASP A 188 7.89 -0.43 23.61
CA ASP A 188 7.64 -1.30 22.47
C ASP A 188 6.39 -2.15 22.70
N MET A 189 5.38 -1.97 21.87
CA MET A 189 4.13 -2.74 21.94
C MET A 189 4.19 -4.05 21.13
N THR A 190 5.22 -4.26 20.33
CA THR A 190 5.31 -5.41 19.40
C THR A 190 5.25 -6.76 20.11
N PRO A 191 5.99 -7.01 21.20
CA PRO A 191 5.96 -8.29 21.89
C PRO A 191 4.58 -8.63 22.47
N ASP A 192 3.91 -7.64 23.09
CA ASP A 192 2.58 -7.84 23.67
C ASP A 192 1.54 -8.14 22.58
N PHE A 193 1.54 -7.37 21.49
CA PHE A 193 0.65 -7.59 20.35
C PHE A 193 0.89 -8.94 19.68
N ARG A 194 2.15 -9.37 19.52
CA ARG A 194 2.49 -10.71 19.00
C ARG A 194 1.93 -11.83 19.90
N ALA A 195 2.10 -11.70 21.21
CA ALA A 195 1.62 -12.69 22.18
C ALA A 195 0.08 -12.78 22.14
N ARG A 196 -0.62 -11.67 22.14
CA ARG A 196 -2.09 -11.61 22.06
C ARG A 196 -2.62 -12.14 20.71
N PHE A 197 -1.98 -11.76 19.61
CA PHE A 197 -2.34 -12.27 18.29
C PHE A 197 -2.14 -13.80 18.21
N ALA A 198 -1.05 -14.32 18.76
CA ALA A 198 -0.79 -15.76 18.83
C ALA A 198 -1.81 -16.49 19.71
N ALA A 199 -2.33 -15.84 20.74
CA ALA A 199 -3.41 -16.32 21.59
C ALA A 199 -4.80 -16.28 20.90
N GLY A 200 -4.89 -15.71 19.69
CA GLY A 200 -6.12 -15.59 18.93
C GLY A 200 -6.95 -14.35 19.25
N GLU A 201 -6.39 -13.41 19.99
CA GLU A 201 -7.06 -12.13 20.27
C GLU A 201 -7.08 -11.25 19.01
N TYR A 202 -8.14 -10.43 18.90
CA TYR A 202 -8.32 -9.51 17.78
C TYR A 202 -7.63 -8.19 18.08
N VAL A 203 -6.32 -8.15 17.90
CA VAL A 203 -5.47 -6.97 18.17
C VAL A 203 -5.12 -6.16 16.94
N MET A 204 -5.39 -6.69 15.73
CA MET A 204 -5.14 -6.02 14.45
C MET A 204 -6.33 -6.21 13.52
N TYR A 205 -6.71 -5.18 12.80
CA TYR A 205 -7.76 -5.32 11.79
C TYR A 205 -7.32 -6.29 10.69
N ARG A 206 -8.28 -7.13 10.22
CA ARG A 206 -7.96 -8.15 9.21
C ARG A 206 -7.72 -7.58 7.82
N THR A 207 -8.39 -6.49 7.50
CA THR A 207 -8.43 -5.87 6.17
C THR A 207 -7.82 -4.49 6.13
N ASP A 208 -7.24 -4.05 7.23
CA ASP A 208 -6.61 -2.75 7.38
C ASP A 208 -5.26 -2.90 8.10
N HIS A 209 -4.40 -1.91 7.97
CA HIS A 209 -3.08 -1.87 8.60
C HIS A 209 -3.08 -1.26 10.02
N HIS A 210 -4.25 -0.88 10.52
CA HIS A 210 -4.42 -0.34 11.87
C HIS A 210 -4.66 -1.42 12.94
N TRP A 211 -4.53 -1.02 14.17
CA TRP A 211 -4.78 -1.78 15.42
C TRP A 211 -5.77 -1.06 16.33
#